data_57fec07b04dd963f4a95770c794509da
#
_entry.id   57fec07b04dd963f4a95770c794509da
#
_cell.length_a   1.000
_cell.length_b   1.000
_cell.length_c   1.000
_cell.angle_alpha   90.00
_cell.angle_beta   90.00
_cell.angle_gamma   90.00
#
_symmetry.space_group_name_H-M   'P 1'
#
loop_
_entity.id
_entity.type
_entity.pdbx_description
1 polymer ?
#
loop_
_entity_poly.entity_id
_entity_poly.type
_entity_poly.pdbx_seq_one_letter_code
_entity_poly.pdbx_strand_id
1 'polypeptide(L)'
;MMERIDHQAFSHPLYVMLKPVGAHCNLACQYCYYLEKAHLYGHLPQHVMSEELLERFTREYIEAQTSSDILFTWHGGEPLMRPLSFYRKAVELQRRYAGGRRIDNALQTNGTLLTDEWCRFLKENHWLVGISIDGPQEFHDEYRLTQSRKPSWLKVMNGIRLLKKYRVEWNAMAVVNDFNADNPLEFYHFFKQHGCTYLQFAPIVERIKAHPDGRHLASPHDDEACAIAPFSVSAEQWGRFLCAIFDEWVRHDVGRVFVQLFDCTLANWMGLPPGCCVYAEHCGHAGVMEQNGDVYSCDHFVFPEYRLGNIYQNTLIEMLYGEQQQRFSLLKHRSLPQQCQECDVLFACHGECPKNRFAHDRYGNPGLNYLCAGYRRFYRHAAPYMDFMKGELLHQRPPANVMIHADEIGRRC
;
A
#
# COMPACT_ATOMS: atom_id res chain seq x y z
N MET A 1 0.86 -36.78 6.19
CA MET A 1 -0.03 -36.39 7.31
C MET A 1 -0.70 -35.09 6.86
N MET A 2 -1.96 -35.17 6.40
CA MET A 2 -2.72 -33.98 5.99
C MET A 2 -2.96 -33.12 7.24
N GLU A 3 -2.26 -32.00 7.38
CA GLU A 3 -2.61 -30.98 8.37
C GLU A 3 -4.04 -30.51 8.07
N ARG A 4 -4.89 -30.59 9.09
CA ARG A 4 -6.28 -30.12 9.00
C ARG A 4 -6.27 -28.65 8.59
N ILE A 5 -6.98 -28.33 7.52
CA ILE A 5 -7.30 -26.96 7.15
C ILE A 5 -7.97 -26.32 8.36
N ASP A 6 -7.31 -25.31 8.93
CA ASP A 6 -7.84 -24.59 10.08
C ASP A 6 -9.07 -23.79 9.61
N HIS A 7 -10.24 -24.22 10.04
CA HIS A 7 -11.50 -23.55 9.70
C HIS A 7 -11.58 -22.10 10.21
N GLN A 8 -10.72 -21.66 11.13
CA GLN A 8 -10.59 -20.24 11.50
C GLN A 8 -10.06 -19.38 10.35
N ALA A 9 -9.35 -19.94 9.38
CA ALA A 9 -8.86 -19.20 8.21
C ALA A 9 -10.00 -18.61 7.37
N PHE A 10 -11.18 -19.23 7.35
CA PHE A 10 -12.35 -18.75 6.61
C PHE A 10 -13.18 -17.67 7.34
N SER A 11 -12.74 -17.23 8.52
CA SER A 11 -13.42 -16.18 9.30
C SER A 11 -13.05 -14.76 8.85
N HIS A 12 -12.00 -14.59 8.07
CA HIS A 12 -11.54 -13.29 7.59
C HIS A 12 -12.10 -12.97 6.21
N PRO A 13 -12.52 -11.71 5.95
CA PRO A 13 -12.98 -11.32 4.62
C PRO A 13 -11.84 -11.41 3.60
N LEU A 14 -12.18 -11.81 2.38
CA LEU A 14 -11.25 -11.76 1.24
C LEU A 14 -10.94 -10.31 0.87
N TYR A 15 -9.71 -10.06 0.47
CA TYR A 15 -9.31 -8.80 -0.14
C TYR A 15 -8.64 -9.06 -1.49
N VAL A 16 -9.17 -8.43 -2.54
CA VAL A 16 -8.59 -8.52 -3.88
C VAL A 16 -8.46 -7.12 -4.47
N MET A 17 -7.23 -6.75 -4.80
CA MET A 17 -6.95 -5.53 -5.56
C MET A 17 -7.14 -5.79 -7.06
N LEU A 18 -7.97 -4.98 -7.71
CA LEU A 18 -8.27 -5.11 -9.13
C LEU A 18 -7.37 -4.23 -9.99
N LYS A 19 -6.86 -4.79 -11.07
CA LYS A 19 -6.02 -4.10 -12.08
C LYS A 19 -6.75 -4.05 -13.44
N PRO A 20 -7.75 -3.18 -13.64
CA PRO A 20 -8.58 -3.18 -14.85
C PRO A 20 -7.83 -2.94 -16.16
N VAL A 21 -6.64 -2.35 -16.07
CA VAL A 21 -5.75 -2.04 -17.22
C VAL A 21 -4.37 -2.70 -17.07
N GLY A 22 -4.21 -3.61 -16.10
CA GLY A 22 -2.91 -4.19 -15.77
C GLY A 22 -1.87 -3.11 -15.46
N ALA A 23 -0.68 -3.23 -16.05
CA ALA A 23 0.41 -2.27 -15.89
C ALA A 23 0.31 -1.02 -16.79
N HIS A 24 -0.74 -0.88 -17.61
CA HIS A 24 -0.85 0.25 -18.52
C HIS A 24 -1.11 1.56 -17.76
N CYS A 25 -0.29 2.59 -18.03
CA CYS A 25 -0.33 3.89 -17.35
C CYS A 25 -0.01 5.03 -18.31
N ASN A 26 -0.61 6.19 -18.09
CA ASN A 26 -0.32 7.42 -18.82
C ASN A 26 0.89 8.20 -18.27
N LEU A 27 1.46 7.75 -17.13
CA LEU A 27 2.73 8.22 -16.58
C LEU A 27 3.83 7.16 -16.77
N ALA A 28 5.09 7.57 -16.64
CA ALA A 28 6.28 6.74 -16.65
C ALA A 28 7.17 7.12 -15.45
N CYS A 29 6.65 6.94 -14.24
CA CYS A 29 7.39 7.20 -13.01
C CYS A 29 8.63 6.33 -12.93
N GLN A 30 9.80 6.92 -12.70
CA GLN A 30 11.08 6.20 -12.82
C GLN A 30 11.27 5.08 -11.80
N TYR A 31 10.60 5.18 -10.66
CA TYR A 31 10.63 4.18 -9.58
C TYR A 31 9.49 3.16 -9.65
N CYS A 32 8.62 3.22 -10.68
CA CYS A 32 7.41 2.40 -10.71
C CYS A 32 7.74 0.92 -10.99
N TYR A 33 7.71 0.10 -9.93
CA TYR A 33 7.92 -1.34 -10.03
C TYR A 33 6.86 -2.05 -10.88
N TYR A 34 5.70 -1.42 -11.07
CA TYR A 34 4.58 -2.05 -11.77
C TYR A 34 4.66 -1.93 -13.28
N LEU A 35 5.31 -0.91 -13.82
CA LEU A 35 5.44 -0.72 -15.28
C LEU A 35 6.13 -1.92 -15.96
N GLU A 36 7.12 -2.52 -15.31
CA GLU A 36 7.81 -3.70 -15.86
C GLU A 36 6.94 -4.96 -15.91
N LYS A 37 5.82 -4.99 -15.15
CA LYS A 37 4.86 -6.11 -15.21
C LYS A 37 4.16 -6.23 -16.57
N ALA A 38 4.20 -5.18 -17.40
CA ALA A 38 3.73 -5.24 -18.77
C ALA A 38 4.41 -6.35 -19.59
N HIS A 39 5.67 -6.68 -19.28
CA HIS A 39 6.40 -7.75 -19.96
C HIS A 39 5.81 -9.15 -19.71
N LEU A 40 5.13 -9.36 -18.58
CA LEU A 40 4.49 -10.64 -18.26
C LEU A 40 3.31 -10.98 -19.18
N TYR A 41 2.66 -9.96 -19.73
CA TYR A 41 1.43 -10.10 -20.52
C TYR A 41 1.61 -9.76 -22.00
N GLY A 42 2.85 -9.49 -22.42
CA GLY A 42 3.16 -9.02 -23.77
C GLY A 42 2.72 -7.56 -23.99
N HIS A 43 3.28 -6.95 -25.05
CA HIS A 43 3.05 -5.53 -25.37
C HIS A 43 1.71 -5.27 -26.10
N LEU A 44 0.67 -6.00 -25.76
CA LEU A 44 -0.65 -5.79 -26.38
C LEU A 44 -1.42 -4.70 -25.61
N PRO A 45 -1.51 -3.45 -26.13
CA PRO A 45 -2.21 -2.34 -25.47
C PRO A 45 -3.70 -2.55 -25.27
N GLN A 46 -4.22 -3.66 -25.79
CA GLN A 46 -5.66 -3.95 -25.88
C GLN A 46 -6.17 -4.89 -24.78
N HIS A 47 -5.30 -5.43 -23.92
CA HIS A 47 -5.74 -6.32 -22.87
C HIS A 47 -6.18 -5.50 -21.65
N VAL A 48 -7.43 -5.12 -21.65
CA VAL A 48 -8.12 -4.52 -20.50
C VAL A 48 -9.18 -5.50 -20.00
N MET A 49 -9.53 -5.40 -18.73
CA MET A 49 -10.58 -6.23 -18.12
C MET A 49 -11.89 -6.11 -18.92
N SER A 50 -12.44 -7.22 -19.39
CA SER A 50 -13.72 -7.26 -20.09
C SER A 50 -14.89 -7.04 -19.13
N GLU A 51 -16.06 -6.66 -19.64
CA GLU A 51 -17.28 -6.57 -18.82
C GLU A 51 -17.72 -7.94 -18.32
N GLU A 52 -17.49 -9.01 -19.10
CA GLU A 52 -17.75 -10.39 -18.67
C GLU A 52 -16.90 -10.77 -17.44
N LEU A 53 -15.58 -10.47 -17.50
CA LEU A 53 -14.69 -10.72 -16.39
C LEU A 53 -15.07 -9.87 -15.17
N LEU A 54 -15.44 -8.61 -15.37
CA LEU A 54 -15.92 -7.72 -14.32
C LEU A 54 -17.17 -8.30 -13.63
N GLU A 55 -18.15 -8.78 -14.40
CA GLU A 55 -19.38 -9.39 -13.85
C GLU A 55 -19.07 -10.66 -13.08
N ARG A 56 -18.26 -11.56 -13.66
CA ARG A 56 -17.82 -12.80 -13.02
C ARG A 56 -17.14 -12.51 -11.68
N PHE A 57 -16.14 -11.63 -11.69
CA PHE A 57 -15.43 -11.24 -10.48
C PHE A 57 -16.38 -10.63 -9.43
N THR A 58 -17.21 -9.67 -9.84
CA THR A 58 -18.12 -8.97 -8.93
C THR A 58 -19.04 -9.93 -8.21
N ARG A 59 -19.65 -10.86 -8.93
CA ARG A 59 -20.52 -11.88 -8.35
C ARG A 59 -19.76 -12.79 -7.39
N GLU A 60 -18.68 -13.39 -7.85
CA GLU A 60 -17.90 -14.35 -7.06
C GLU A 60 -17.27 -13.70 -5.82
N TYR A 61 -16.75 -12.47 -5.97
CA TYR A 61 -16.15 -11.74 -4.86
C TYR A 61 -17.16 -11.41 -3.77
N ILE A 62 -18.37 -10.99 -4.15
CA ILE A 62 -19.45 -10.72 -3.19
C ILE A 62 -19.92 -12.03 -2.53
N GLU A 63 -20.15 -13.11 -3.30
CA GLU A 63 -20.57 -14.40 -2.78
C GLU A 63 -19.55 -15.01 -1.79
N ALA A 64 -18.27 -14.83 -2.06
CA ALA A 64 -17.17 -15.35 -1.23
C ALA A 64 -16.97 -14.61 0.10
N GLN A 65 -17.55 -13.41 0.26
CA GLN A 65 -17.35 -12.62 1.49
C GLN A 65 -18.16 -13.15 2.66
N THR A 66 -17.56 -13.13 3.84
CA THR A 66 -18.21 -13.45 5.13
C THR A 66 -18.72 -12.20 5.84
N SER A 67 -18.27 -11.00 5.43
CA SER A 67 -18.65 -9.71 6.01
C SER A 67 -19.89 -9.11 5.37
N SER A 68 -20.64 -8.30 6.13
CA SER A 68 -21.71 -7.43 5.63
C SER A 68 -21.18 -6.24 4.84
N ASP A 69 -19.95 -5.83 5.10
CA ASP A 69 -19.28 -4.71 4.46
C ASP A 69 -18.19 -5.22 3.52
N ILE A 70 -18.29 -4.89 2.25
CA ILE A 70 -17.42 -5.39 1.18
C ILE A 70 -16.73 -4.24 0.49
N LEU A 71 -15.40 -4.25 0.49
CA LEU A 71 -14.58 -3.23 -0.16
C LEU A 71 -14.07 -3.72 -1.50
N PHE A 72 -14.39 -3.00 -2.57
CA PHE A 72 -13.75 -3.14 -3.87
C PHE A 72 -12.61 -2.14 -3.99
N THR A 73 -11.41 -2.62 -4.33
CA THR A 73 -10.21 -1.77 -4.51
C THR A 73 -9.74 -1.79 -5.95
N TRP A 74 -9.73 -0.61 -6.56
CA TRP A 74 -9.37 -0.38 -7.95
C TRP A 74 -7.99 0.25 -8.03
N HIS A 75 -7.08 -0.42 -8.74
CA HIS A 75 -5.69 -0.01 -8.89
C HIS A 75 -5.16 -0.39 -10.28
N GLY A 76 -3.87 -0.42 -10.49
CA GLY A 76 -3.26 -0.88 -11.74
C GLY A 76 -2.08 -0.05 -12.12
N GLY A 77 -1.84 0.14 -13.41
CA GLY A 77 -1.05 1.21 -13.93
C GLY A 77 -1.77 2.53 -13.62
N GLU A 78 -2.74 2.91 -14.47
CA GLU A 78 -3.67 3.99 -14.12
C GLU A 78 -5.13 3.54 -14.39
N PRO A 79 -5.93 3.28 -13.35
CA PRO A 79 -7.27 2.74 -13.52
C PRO A 79 -8.22 3.67 -14.29
N LEU A 80 -8.03 5.00 -14.21
CA LEU A 80 -8.85 5.96 -14.97
C LEU A 80 -8.60 5.95 -16.49
N MET A 81 -7.67 5.13 -16.98
CA MET A 81 -7.57 4.82 -18.42
C MET A 81 -8.72 3.92 -18.91
N ARG A 82 -9.43 3.23 -17.99
CA ARG A 82 -10.76 2.68 -18.33
C ARG A 82 -11.78 3.81 -18.38
N PRO A 83 -12.70 3.80 -19.36
CA PRO A 83 -13.73 4.84 -19.46
C PRO A 83 -14.69 4.77 -18.26
N LEU A 84 -15.31 5.89 -17.93
CA LEU A 84 -16.26 6.00 -16.82
C LEU A 84 -17.45 5.02 -16.96
N SER A 85 -17.85 4.66 -18.19
CA SER A 85 -18.88 3.67 -18.47
C SER A 85 -18.58 2.31 -17.83
N PHE A 86 -17.31 1.88 -17.82
CA PHE A 86 -16.87 0.65 -17.16
C PHE A 86 -17.16 0.67 -15.65
N TYR A 87 -16.89 1.79 -15.00
CA TYR A 87 -17.12 1.93 -13.55
C TYR A 87 -18.62 2.11 -13.22
N ARG A 88 -19.39 2.72 -14.12
CA ARG A 88 -20.85 2.74 -14.01
C ARG A 88 -21.41 1.30 -14.08
N LYS A 89 -20.86 0.48 -14.98
CA LYS A 89 -21.20 -0.94 -15.06
C LYS A 89 -20.79 -1.71 -13.80
N ALA A 90 -19.61 -1.42 -13.25
CA ALA A 90 -19.17 -2.03 -11.99
C ALA A 90 -20.16 -1.76 -10.86
N VAL A 91 -20.59 -0.50 -10.68
CA VAL A 91 -21.58 -0.13 -9.65
C VAL A 91 -22.96 -0.79 -9.91
N GLU A 92 -23.38 -0.88 -11.18
CA GLU A 92 -24.63 -1.62 -11.54
C GLU A 92 -24.55 -3.08 -11.09
N LEU A 93 -23.44 -3.76 -11.42
CA LEU A 93 -23.22 -5.17 -11.06
C LEU A 93 -23.12 -5.36 -9.55
N GLN A 94 -22.39 -4.49 -8.86
CA GLN A 94 -22.31 -4.49 -7.41
C GLN A 94 -23.69 -4.40 -6.76
N ARG A 95 -24.54 -3.49 -7.21
CA ARG A 95 -25.93 -3.35 -6.72
C ARG A 95 -26.78 -4.60 -7.02
N ARG A 96 -26.57 -5.20 -8.20
CA ARG A 96 -27.29 -6.41 -8.61
C ARG A 96 -26.97 -7.60 -7.69
N TYR A 97 -25.72 -7.77 -7.32
CA TYR A 97 -25.25 -8.93 -6.56
C TYR A 97 -25.09 -8.67 -5.05
N ALA A 98 -25.29 -7.44 -4.56
CA ALA A 98 -25.05 -7.05 -3.16
C ALA A 98 -25.79 -7.92 -2.13
N GLY A 99 -27.01 -8.38 -2.44
CA GLY A 99 -27.78 -9.25 -1.51
C GLY A 99 -28.04 -8.59 -0.16
N GLY A 100 -28.20 -7.26 -0.12
CA GLY A 100 -28.37 -6.48 1.13
C GLY A 100 -27.07 -6.10 1.85
N ARG A 101 -25.90 -6.47 1.33
CA ARG A 101 -24.60 -6.09 1.89
C ARG A 101 -24.23 -4.67 1.46
N ARG A 102 -23.46 -4.00 2.29
CA ARG A 102 -22.89 -2.70 1.98
C ARG A 102 -21.66 -2.87 1.08
N ILE A 103 -21.64 -2.15 -0.03
CA ILE A 103 -20.50 -2.16 -0.96
C ILE A 103 -19.84 -0.80 -0.94
N ASP A 104 -18.57 -0.78 -0.56
CA ASP A 104 -17.69 0.38 -0.61
C ASP A 104 -16.67 0.23 -1.74
N ASN A 105 -16.21 1.35 -2.29
CA ASN A 105 -15.22 1.37 -3.35
C ASN A 105 -14.06 2.31 -3.01
N ALA A 106 -12.83 1.85 -3.20
CA ALA A 106 -11.62 2.64 -3.11
C ALA A 106 -10.86 2.61 -4.44
N LEU A 107 -10.43 3.78 -4.90
CA LEU A 107 -9.72 3.97 -6.16
C LEU A 107 -8.35 4.58 -5.89
N GLN A 108 -7.27 3.91 -6.28
CA GLN A 108 -5.93 4.49 -6.26
C GLN A 108 -5.55 4.98 -7.65
N THR A 109 -5.29 6.28 -7.79
CA THR A 109 -5.01 6.93 -9.07
C THR A 109 -3.88 7.96 -8.98
N ASN A 110 -3.21 8.22 -10.09
CA ASN A 110 -2.29 9.36 -10.21
C ASN A 110 -3.03 10.71 -10.33
N GLY A 111 -4.35 10.71 -10.42
CA GLY A 111 -5.19 11.91 -10.42
C GLY A 111 -5.17 12.77 -11.67
N THR A 112 -4.30 12.49 -12.65
CA THR A 112 -4.10 13.35 -13.84
C THR A 112 -5.24 13.29 -14.84
N LEU A 113 -6.09 12.25 -14.77
CA LEU A 113 -7.24 12.03 -15.66
C LEU A 113 -8.59 12.37 -15.02
N LEU A 114 -8.59 12.88 -13.80
CA LEU A 114 -9.82 13.31 -13.13
C LEU A 114 -10.46 14.49 -13.88
N THR A 115 -11.78 14.42 -14.05
CA THR A 115 -12.64 15.44 -14.67
C THR A 115 -13.82 15.77 -13.76
N ASP A 116 -14.57 16.82 -14.09
CA ASP A 116 -15.81 17.15 -13.39
C ASP A 116 -16.83 16.00 -13.43
N GLU A 117 -16.90 15.23 -14.53
CA GLU A 117 -17.78 14.07 -14.66
C GLU A 117 -17.33 12.93 -13.75
N TRP A 118 -16.03 12.61 -13.70
CA TRP A 118 -15.47 11.65 -12.78
C TRP A 118 -15.78 12.00 -11.33
N CYS A 119 -15.54 13.25 -10.94
CA CYS A 119 -15.73 13.67 -9.54
C CYS A 119 -17.22 13.66 -9.13
N ARG A 120 -18.17 13.95 -10.05
CA ARG A 120 -19.59 13.75 -9.77
C ARG A 120 -19.92 12.28 -9.52
N PHE A 121 -19.48 11.40 -10.40
CA PHE A 121 -19.68 9.94 -10.23
C PHE A 121 -19.11 9.41 -8.93
N LEU A 122 -17.87 9.77 -8.60
CA LEU A 122 -17.19 9.34 -7.38
C LEU A 122 -17.94 9.82 -6.14
N LYS A 123 -18.43 11.07 -6.14
CA LYS A 123 -19.23 11.63 -5.04
C LYS A 123 -20.58 10.95 -4.88
N GLU A 124 -21.32 10.78 -5.98
CA GLU A 124 -22.65 10.16 -6.00
C GLU A 124 -22.62 8.71 -5.51
N ASN A 125 -21.53 8.01 -5.72
CA ASN A 125 -21.37 6.60 -5.33
C ASN A 125 -20.48 6.42 -4.08
N HIS A 126 -20.11 7.50 -3.37
CA HIS A 126 -19.36 7.48 -2.09
C HIS A 126 -18.00 6.78 -2.19
N TRP A 127 -17.27 6.96 -3.29
CA TRP A 127 -15.95 6.39 -3.46
C TRP A 127 -14.89 7.13 -2.65
N LEU A 128 -13.98 6.36 -2.05
CA LEU A 128 -12.73 6.89 -1.49
C LEU A 128 -11.66 6.94 -2.60
N VAL A 129 -10.97 8.07 -2.72
CA VAL A 129 -9.93 8.24 -3.74
C VAL A 129 -8.57 8.42 -3.11
N GLY A 130 -7.67 7.46 -3.34
CA GLY A 130 -6.24 7.60 -3.04
C GLY A 130 -5.53 8.34 -4.18
N ILE A 131 -4.90 9.45 -3.88
CA ILE A 131 -4.11 10.22 -4.84
C ILE A 131 -2.63 9.95 -4.64
N SER A 132 -1.97 9.53 -5.72
CA SER A 132 -0.52 9.36 -5.76
C SER A 132 0.17 10.71 -5.97
N ILE A 133 0.74 11.29 -4.91
CA ILE A 133 1.47 12.56 -4.96
C ILE A 133 2.62 12.56 -3.94
N ASP A 134 3.81 12.96 -4.36
CA ASP A 134 5.04 12.86 -3.57
C ASP A 134 5.48 14.20 -2.96
N GLY A 135 4.52 15.04 -2.57
CA GLY A 135 4.79 16.32 -1.91
C GLY A 135 4.85 17.53 -2.86
N PRO A 136 5.68 18.56 -2.55
CA PRO A 136 5.92 19.72 -3.39
C PRO A 136 6.30 19.39 -4.82
N GLN A 137 6.16 20.34 -5.72
CA GLN A 137 6.37 20.15 -7.16
C GLN A 137 7.74 19.55 -7.47
N GLU A 138 8.80 20.07 -6.88
CA GLU A 138 10.16 19.60 -7.12
C GLU A 138 10.39 18.15 -6.67
N PHE A 139 9.77 17.74 -5.56
CA PHE A 139 9.87 16.35 -5.07
C PHE A 139 9.08 15.40 -5.96
N HIS A 140 7.89 15.80 -6.37
CA HIS A 140 7.02 15.00 -7.20
C HIS A 140 7.58 14.85 -8.63
N ASP A 141 7.98 15.95 -9.25
CA ASP A 141 8.40 15.97 -10.65
C ASP A 141 9.82 15.42 -10.86
N GLU A 142 10.57 15.12 -9.80
CA GLU A 142 11.85 14.41 -9.90
C GLU A 142 11.65 13.02 -10.53
N TYR A 143 10.64 12.27 -10.08
CA TYR A 143 10.43 10.88 -10.50
C TYR A 143 9.07 10.60 -11.16
N ARG A 144 8.02 11.39 -10.88
CA ARG A 144 6.69 11.17 -11.46
C ARG A 144 6.50 11.95 -12.76
N LEU A 145 7.01 11.40 -13.83
CA LEU A 145 6.97 12.02 -15.15
C LEU A 145 5.92 11.37 -16.06
N THR A 146 5.48 12.14 -17.06
CA THR A 146 4.64 11.61 -18.15
C THR A 146 5.44 10.67 -19.05
N GLN A 147 4.78 9.93 -19.95
CA GLN A 147 5.42 9.10 -20.97
C GLN A 147 6.42 9.90 -21.84
N SER A 148 6.18 11.20 -22.04
CA SER A 148 7.08 12.11 -22.76
C SER A 148 8.10 12.81 -21.84
N ARG A 149 8.33 12.28 -20.62
CA ARG A 149 9.30 12.79 -19.62
C ARG A 149 9.04 14.25 -19.20
N LYS A 150 7.77 14.68 -19.21
CA LYS A 150 7.37 16.02 -18.73
C LYS A 150 6.84 15.95 -17.31
N PRO A 151 6.94 17.04 -16.51
CA PRO A 151 6.34 17.19 -15.20
C PRO A 151 4.86 16.82 -15.16
N SER A 152 4.42 16.22 -14.06
CA SER A 152 3.02 15.80 -13.87
C SER A 152 2.30 16.50 -12.72
N TRP A 153 3.04 17.14 -11.81
CA TRP A 153 2.51 17.72 -10.57
C TRP A 153 1.30 18.64 -10.77
N LEU A 154 1.37 19.58 -11.73
CA LEU A 154 0.25 20.50 -12.00
C LEU A 154 -1.05 19.78 -12.37
N LYS A 155 -0.95 18.64 -13.10
CA LYS A 155 -2.12 17.84 -13.46
C LYS A 155 -2.70 17.13 -12.25
N VAL A 156 -1.86 16.60 -11.36
CA VAL A 156 -2.28 15.97 -10.11
C VAL A 156 -2.96 16.99 -9.20
N MET A 157 -2.38 18.18 -9.04
CA MET A 157 -2.96 19.25 -8.25
C MET A 157 -4.31 19.72 -8.80
N ASN A 158 -4.48 19.75 -10.13
CA ASN A 158 -5.79 20.00 -10.72
C ASN A 158 -6.80 18.90 -10.35
N GLY A 159 -6.39 17.63 -10.35
CA GLY A 159 -7.21 16.51 -9.89
C GLY A 159 -7.64 16.69 -8.42
N ILE A 160 -6.71 17.03 -7.53
CA ILE A 160 -7.01 17.32 -6.11
C ILE A 160 -7.99 18.49 -5.99
N ARG A 161 -7.79 19.55 -6.77
CA ARG A 161 -8.72 20.71 -6.80
C ARG A 161 -10.14 20.27 -7.18
N LEU A 162 -10.28 19.38 -8.16
CA LEU A 162 -11.57 18.84 -8.58
C LEU A 162 -12.20 17.97 -7.48
N LEU A 163 -11.46 17.07 -6.83
CA LEU A 163 -11.96 16.28 -5.70
C LEU A 163 -12.51 17.19 -4.59
N LYS A 164 -11.76 18.23 -4.23
CA LYS A 164 -12.19 19.23 -3.22
C LYS A 164 -13.44 19.99 -3.67
N LYS A 165 -13.50 20.43 -4.94
CA LYS A 165 -14.68 21.12 -5.52
C LYS A 165 -15.96 20.28 -5.36
N TYR A 166 -15.87 18.98 -5.61
CA TYR A 166 -17.01 18.05 -5.52
C TYR A 166 -17.17 17.39 -4.15
N ARG A 167 -16.30 17.70 -3.18
CA ARG A 167 -16.30 17.12 -1.84
C ARG A 167 -16.23 15.59 -1.89
N VAL A 168 -15.43 15.05 -2.79
CA VAL A 168 -15.08 13.63 -2.83
C VAL A 168 -14.09 13.36 -1.70
N GLU A 169 -14.28 12.28 -0.97
CA GLU A 169 -13.34 11.85 0.05
C GLU A 169 -12.04 11.34 -0.59
N TRP A 170 -10.91 11.81 -0.08
CA TRP A 170 -9.62 11.46 -0.63
C TRP A 170 -8.52 11.39 0.43
N ASN A 171 -7.52 10.56 0.15
CA ASN A 171 -6.28 10.48 0.89
C ASN A 171 -5.08 10.64 -0.05
N ALA A 172 -3.90 10.89 0.50
CA ALA A 172 -2.66 10.91 -0.26
C ALA A 172 -1.82 9.67 0.04
N MET A 173 -1.36 9.02 -1.05
CA MET A 173 -0.29 8.04 -1.00
C MET A 173 0.96 8.67 -1.61
N ALA A 174 2.01 8.78 -0.81
CA ALA A 174 3.26 9.41 -1.20
C ALA A 174 4.42 8.43 -1.13
N VAL A 175 5.19 8.35 -2.21
CA VAL A 175 6.42 7.57 -2.23
C VAL A 175 7.54 8.40 -1.61
N VAL A 176 8.21 7.80 -0.62
CA VAL A 176 9.41 8.37 -0.01
C VAL A 176 10.63 7.74 -0.67
N ASN A 177 11.44 8.56 -1.28
CA ASN A 177 12.60 8.21 -2.09
C ASN A 177 13.88 8.91 -1.57
N ASP A 178 15.01 8.69 -2.22
CA ASP A 178 16.30 9.30 -1.87
C ASP A 178 16.30 10.82 -1.89
N PHE A 179 15.47 11.43 -2.77
CA PHE A 179 15.46 12.88 -2.97
C PHE A 179 14.57 13.62 -1.94
N ASN A 180 13.35 13.11 -1.68
CA ASN A 180 12.41 13.81 -0.77
C ASN A 180 12.60 13.44 0.70
N ALA A 181 13.25 12.33 1.01
CA ALA A 181 13.40 11.83 2.37
C ALA A 181 14.23 12.76 3.30
N ASP A 182 15.07 13.62 2.75
CA ASP A 182 15.90 14.55 3.52
C ASP A 182 15.17 15.87 3.89
N ASN A 183 13.92 16.04 3.39
CA ASN A 183 13.10 17.22 3.67
C ASN A 183 11.73 16.86 4.30
N PRO A 184 11.71 16.13 5.43
CA PRO A 184 10.48 15.52 5.99
C PRO A 184 9.41 16.53 6.38
N LEU A 185 9.78 17.68 6.96
CA LEU A 185 8.80 18.67 7.42
C LEU A 185 8.20 19.45 6.27
N GLU A 186 8.98 19.82 5.25
CA GLU A 186 8.45 20.44 4.04
C GLU A 186 7.45 19.50 3.33
N PHE A 187 7.84 18.22 3.22
CA PHE A 187 6.99 17.18 2.69
C PHE A 187 5.68 17.03 3.46
N TYR A 188 5.73 16.96 4.79
CA TYR A 188 4.56 16.80 5.64
C TYR A 188 3.65 18.04 5.64
N HIS A 189 4.23 19.23 5.76
CA HIS A 189 3.50 20.51 5.76
C HIS A 189 2.77 20.75 4.45
N PHE A 190 3.33 20.31 3.31
CA PHE A 190 2.66 20.38 2.01
C PHE A 190 1.27 19.72 2.07
N PHE A 191 1.15 18.53 2.60
CA PHE A 191 -0.14 17.85 2.70
C PHE A 191 -1.13 18.58 3.62
N LYS A 192 -0.66 19.06 4.77
CA LYS A 192 -1.48 19.85 5.70
C LYS A 192 -2.02 21.13 5.04
N GLN A 193 -1.16 21.88 4.32
CA GLN A 193 -1.54 23.10 3.61
C GLN A 193 -2.58 22.85 2.53
N HIS A 194 -2.54 21.67 1.90
CA HIS A 194 -3.53 21.28 0.90
C HIS A 194 -4.77 20.59 1.49
N GLY A 195 -4.88 20.53 2.82
CA GLY A 195 -6.05 19.98 3.53
C GLY A 195 -6.17 18.46 3.41
N CYS A 196 -5.07 17.76 3.20
CA CYS A 196 -5.03 16.30 3.26
C CYS A 196 -4.84 15.87 4.72
N THR A 197 -5.79 15.11 5.23
CA THR A 197 -5.78 14.62 6.62
C THR A 197 -5.50 13.14 6.76
N TYR A 198 -5.40 12.39 5.65
CA TYR A 198 -5.09 10.96 5.66
C TYR A 198 -3.90 10.70 4.73
N LEU A 199 -2.78 10.28 5.32
CA LEU A 199 -1.49 10.14 4.66
C LEU A 199 -0.97 8.71 4.74
N GLN A 200 -0.50 8.20 3.60
CA GLN A 200 0.25 6.95 3.51
C GLN A 200 1.63 7.23 2.95
N PHE A 201 2.67 6.83 3.67
CA PHE A 201 4.05 6.94 3.23
C PHE A 201 4.57 5.56 2.82
N ALA A 202 4.97 5.43 1.56
CA ALA A 202 5.52 4.20 1.01
C ALA A 202 7.01 4.38 0.73
N PRO A 203 7.92 3.83 1.55
CA PRO A 203 9.34 3.91 1.26
C PRO A 203 9.65 3.07 0.02
N ILE A 204 10.21 3.68 -1.01
CA ILE A 204 10.60 2.93 -2.19
C ILE A 204 12.00 2.34 -2.00
N VAL A 205 12.06 1.02 -2.18
CA VAL A 205 13.31 0.27 -2.21
C VAL A 205 13.22 -0.74 -3.33
N GLU A 206 14.05 -0.58 -4.36
CA GLU A 206 14.12 -1.50 -5.48
C GLU A 206 15.54 -1.98 -5.70
N ARG A 207 15.66 -3.23 -6.17
CA ARG A 207 16.92 -3.77 -6.67
C ARG A 207 16.89 -3.79 -8.20
N ILE A 208 18.03 -3.51 -8.79
CA ILE A 208 18.20 -3.50 -10.24
C ILE A 208 19.33 -4.42 -10.66
N LYS A 209 19.16 -5.08 -11.79
CA LYS A 209 20.18 -5.90 -12.45
C LYS A 209 20.54 -5.32 -13.80
N ALA A 210 21.79 -5.57 -14.23
CA ALA A 210 22.21 -5.26 -15.59
C ALA A 210 21.49 -6.17 -16.58
N HIS A 211 20.98 -5.60 -17.66
CA HIS A 211 20.37 -6.33 -18.76
C HIS A 211 20.88 -5.76 -20.09
N PRO A 212 20.94 -6.54 -21.18
CA PRO A 212 21.37 -6.05 -22.49
C PRO A 212 20.62 -4.81 -22.98
N ASP A 213 19.34 -4.69 -22.66
CA ASP A 213 18.46 -3.57 -23.05
C ASP A 213 18.45 -2.42 -22.02
N GLY A 214 19.31 -2.49 -20.99
CA GLY A 214 19.38 -1.51 -19.93
C GLY A 214 19.32 -2.12 -18.51
N ARG A 215 18.78 -1.36 -17.54
CA ARG A 215 18.61 -1.82 -16.16
C ARG A 215 17.17 -2.22 -15.95
N HIS A 216 16.95 -3.42 -15.41
CA HIS A 216 15.65 -3.93 -15.04
C HIS A 216 15.54 -4.14 -13.54
N LEU A 217 14.31 -4.05 -13.01
CA LEU A 217 14.05 -4.38 -11.63
C LEU A 217 14.32 -5.87 -11.39
N ALA A 218 14.94 -6.17 -10.26
CA ALA A 218 15.20 -7.54 -9.86
C ALA A 218 13.92 -8.22 -9.36
N SER A 219 13.78 -9.50 -9.67
CA SER A 219 12.74 -10.32 -9.05
C SER A 219 13.13 -10.66 -7.59
N PRO A 220 12.17 -11.13 -6.77
CA PRO A 220 12.48 -11.57 -5.41
C PRO A 220 13.53 -12.70 -5.34
N HIS A 221 13.68 -13.47 -6.42
CA HIS A 221 14.60 -14.62 -6.49
C HIS A 221 15.94 -14.29 -7.15
N ASP A 222 16.12 -13.06 -7.64
CA ASP A 222 17.41 -12.66 -8.14
C ASP A 222 18.42 -12.58 -6.98
N ASP A 223 19.64 -13.01 -7.24
CA ASP A 223 20.71 -13.11 -6.26
C ASP A 223 21.27 -11.76 -5.78
N GLU A 224 22.33 -11.82 -4.95
CA GLU A 224 22.97 -10.66 -4.33
C GLU A 224 23.69 -9.74 -5.34
N ALA A 225 23.90 -10.17 -6.58
CA ALA A 225 24.55 -9.37 -7.63
C ALA A 225 23.74 -8.15 -8.07
N CYS A 226 22.51 -7.98 -7.53
CA CYS A 226 21.67 -6.83 -7.82
C CYS A 226 22.11 -5.59 -7.04
N ALA A 227 22.18 -4.45 -7.72
CA ALA A 227 22.44 -3.16 -7.10
C ALA A 227 21.12 -2.55 -6.54
N ILE A 228 21.22 -1.71 -5.52
CA ILE A 228 20.11 -0.87 -5.07
C ILE A 228 19.87 0.22 -6.11
N ALA A 229 18.62 0.41 -6.50
CA ALA A 229 18.25 1.47 -7.43
C ALA A 229 18.55 2.86 -6.81
N PRO A 230 19.11 3.81 -7.59
CA PRO A 230 19.52 5.12 -7.08
C PRO A 230 18.41 5.91 -6.37
N PHE A 231 17.18 5.76 -6.81
CA PHE A 231 16.00 6.42 -6.22
C PHE A 231 15.52 5.79 -4.90
N SER A 232 16.13 4.68 -4.46
CA SER A 232 15.72 3.99 -3.23
C SER A 232 16.12 4.80 -2.00
N VAL A 233 15.17 4.95 -1.06
CA VAL A 233 15.46 5.57 0.23
C VAL A 233 16.35 4.65 1.06
N SER A 234 17.36 5.22 1.71
CA SER A 234 18.21 4.46 2.62
C SER A 234 17.53 4.25 3.99
N ALA A 235 17.99 3.25 4.75
CA ALA A 235 17.48 2.98 6.09
C ALA A 235 17.66 4.19 7.03
N GLU A 236 18.77 4.92 6.88
CA GLU A 236 19.04 6.10 7.71
C GLU A 236 18.10 7.26 7.35
N GLN A 237 17.93 7.56 6.07
CA GLN A 237 16.98 8.58 5.60
C GLN A 237 15.56 8.27 6.07
N TRP A 238 15.13 7.03 5.88
CA TRP A 238 13.78 6.59 6.30
C TRP A 238 13.55 6.77 7.80
N GLY A 239 14.54 6.39 8.63
CA GLY A 239 14.44 6.57 10.08
C GLY A 239 14.39 8.05 10.50
N ARG A 240 15.22 8.93 9.88
CA ARG A 240 15.17 10.38 10.12
C ARG A 240 13.85 10.99 9.68
N PHE A 241 13.38 10.61 8.48
CA PHE A 241 12.12 11.07 7.91
C PHE A 241 10.94 10.77 8.84
N LEU A 242 10.82 9.52 9.29
CA LEU A 242 9.75 9.12 10.19
C LEU A 242 9.81 9.82 11.54
N CYS A 243 10.99 9.90 12.15
CA CYS A 243 11.14 10.56 13.46
C CYS A 243 10.80 12.05 13.39
N ALA A 244 11.25 12.77 12.35
CA ALA A 244 10.97 14.19 12.21
C ALA A 244 9.48 14.50 12.01
N ILE A 245 8.79 13.71 11.17
CA ILE A 245 7.34 13.87 10.99
C ILE A 245 6.58 13.46 12.25
N PHE A 246 7.01 12.40 12.93
CA PHE A 246 6.39 11.95 14.17
C PHE A 246 6.51 13.02 15.27
N ASP A 247 7.66 13.68 15.39
CA ASP A 247 7.87 14.75 16.35
C ASP A 247 6.94 15.94 16.13
N GLU A 248 6.67 16.30 14.89
CA GLU A 248 5.69 17.34 14.53
C GLU A 248 4.26 16.84 14.82
N TRP A 249 3.93 15.62 14.34
CA TRP A 249 2.61 15.04 14.47
C TRP A 249 2.19 14.83 15.92
N VAL A 250 3.08 14.30 16.76
CA VAL A 250 2.77 13.98 18.16
C VAL A 250 2.54 15.23 19.01
N ARG A 251 3.05 16.39 18.57
CA ARG A 251 2.85 17.69 19.24
C ARG A 251 1.62 18.45 18.76
N HIS A 252 1.18 18.22 17.52
CA HIS A 252 0.22 19.15 16.91
C HIS A 252 -0.99 18.49 16.23
N ASP A 253 -0.89 17.22 15.82
CA ASP A 253 -1.77 16.68 14.82
C ASP A 253 -2.49 15.37 15.22
N VAL A 254 -2.24 14.82 16.41
CA VAL A 254 -2.90 13.59 16.88
C VAL A 254 -4.43 13.77 16.93
N GLY A 255 -5.16 12.89 16.22
CA GLY A 255 -6.62 12.98 16.06
C GLY A 255 -7.08 14.02 15.03
N ARG A 256 -6.17 14.68 14.32
CA ARG A 256 -6.47 15.66 13.25
C ARG A 256 -5.90 15.25 11.91
N VAL A 257 -4.67 14.74 11.89
CA VAL A 257 -4.02 14.18 10.72
C VAL A 257 -3.69 12.72 11.03
N PHE A 258 -4.09 11.82 10.15
CA PHE A 258 -3.92 10.39 10.28
C PHE A 258 -2.79 9.95 9.35
N VAL A 259 -1.70 9.50 9.94
CA VAL A 259 -0.58 8.90 9.20
C VAL A 259 -0.66 7.40 9.40
N GLN A 260 -0.96 6.66 8.34
CA GLN A 260 -1.26 5.21 8.40
C GLN A 260 -0.22 4.43 9.22
N LEU A 261 1.09 4.71 9.02
CA LEU A 261 2.15 4.03 9.76
C LEU A 261 2.05 4.30 11.28
N PHE A 262 1.73 5.54 11.69
CA PHE A 262 1.62 5.88 13.10
C PHE A 262 0.38 5.26 13.74
N ASP A 263 -0.74 5.23 13.02
CA ASP A 263 -1.97 4.57 13.48
C ASP A 263 -1.77 3.05 13.59
N CYS A 264 -1.13 2.42 12.60
CA CYS A 264 -0.75 1.00 12.65
C CYS A 264 0.20 0.71 13.82
N THR A 265 1.13 1.62 14.09
CA THR A 265 2.06 1.50 15.23
C THR A 265 1.28 1.50 16.55
N LEU A 266 0.37 2.44 16.74
CA LEU A 266 -0.45 2.49 17.96
C LEU A 266 -1.35 1.25 18.09
N ALA A 267 -1.91 0.76 16.99
CA ALA A 267 -2.69 -0.49 17.00
C ALA A 267 -1.83 -1.68 17.49
N ASN A 268 -0.62 -1.82 16.98
CA ASN A 268 0.32 -2.86 17.43
C ASN A 268 0.70 -2.70 18.92
N TRP A 269 0.90 -1.46 19.40
CA TRP A 269 1.11 -1.17 20.83
C TRP A 269 -0.07 -1.60 21.70
N MET A 270 -1.30 -1.48 21.17
CA MET A 270 -2.53 -1.94 21.83
C MET A 270 -2.74 -3.45 21.72
N GLY A 271 -1.93 -4.19 20.96
CA GLY A 271 -2.15 -5.61 20.64
C GLY A 271 -3.33 -5.84 19.71
N LEU A 272 -3.69 -4.84 18.91
CA LEU A 272 -4.77 -4.89 17.94
C LEU A 272 -4.22 -5.11 16.51
N PRO A 273 -5.01 -5.71 15.60
CA PRO A 273 -4.62 -5.81 14.20
C PRO A 273 -4.34 -4.41 13.60
N PRO A 274 -3.19 -4.21 12.94
CA PRO A 274 -2.80 -2.89 12.44
C PRO A 274 -3.60 -2.41 11.21
N GLY A 275 -4.40 -3.27 10.59
CA GLY A 275 -5.16 -2.92 9.38
C GLY A 275 -4.33 -2.83 8.10
N CYS A 276 -3.03 -3.05 8.18
CA CYS A 276 -2.12 -3.05 7.03
C CYS A 276 -1.15 -4.23 7.10
N CYS A 277 -1.07 -5.02 6.03
CA CYS A 277 -0.25 -6.24 5.97
C CYS A 277 1.25 -5.99 6.21
N VAL A 278 1.74 -4.80 5.88
CA VAL A 278 3.15 -4.42 6.09
C VAL A 278 3.52 -4.51 7.57
N TYR A 279 2.64 -4.07 8.47
CA TYR A 279 2.85 -4.03 9.92
C TYR A 279 2.16 -5.17 10.67
N ALA A 280 1.56 -6.12 9.96
CA ALA A 280 0.98 -7.33 10.52
C ALA A 280 2.00 -8.48 10.56
N GLU A 281 1.76 -9.46 11.42
CA GLU A 281 2.61 -10.65 11.55
C GLU A 281 2.63 -11.49 10.27
N HIS A 282 1.50 -11.55 9.55
CA HIS A 282 1.31 -12.33 8.34
C HIS A 282 0.82 -11.46 7.19
N CYS A 283 1.05 -11.89 5.94
CA CYS A 283 0.54 -11.18 4.76
C CYS A 283 -0.98 -11.34 4.59
N GLY A 284 -1.58 -12.38 5.18
CA GLY A 284 -3.01 -12.64 5.10
C GLY A 284 -3.48 -13.23 3.78
N HIS A 285 -4.79 -13.09 3.52
CA HIS A 285 -5.48 -13.62 2.35
C HIS A 285 -5.79 -12.51 1.33
N ALA A 286 -4.90 -11.53 1.23
CA ALA A 286 -4.97 -10.52 0.21
C ALA A 286 -4.42 -11.06 -1.12
N GLY A 287 -5.01 -10.64 -2.23
CA GLY A 287 -4.53 -10.98 -3.56
C GLY A 287 -4.66 -9.80 -4.51
N VAL A 288 -4.12 -9.96 -5.71
CA VAL A 288 -4.28 -9.01 -6.80
C VAL A 288 -4.79 -9.76 -8.03
N MET A 289 -5.77 -9.20 -8.71
CA MET A 289 -6.29 -9.77 -9.97
C MET A 289 -5.97 -8.85 -11.14
N GLU A 290 -5.30 -9.42 -12.12
CA GLU A 290 -4.94 -8.77 -13.37
C GLU A 290 -6.11 -8.69 -14.36
N GLN A 291 -5.95 -7.87 -15.38
CA GLN A 291 -6.97 -7.61 -16.42
C GLN A 291 -7.43 -8.84 -17.21
N ASN A 292 -6.67 -9.93 -17.16
CA ASN A 292 -6.97 -11.20 -17.83
C ASN A 292 -7.59 -12.26 -16.89
N GLY A 293 -7.80 -11.91 -15.62
CA GLY A 293 -8.35 -12.81 -14.61
C GLY A 293 -7.32 -13.64 -13.84
N ASP A 294 -6.03 -13.49 -14.12
CA ASP A 294 -4.98 -14.11 -13.30
C ASP A 294 -4.94 -13.49 -11.91
N VAL A 295 -4.85 -14.34 -10.89
CA VAL A 295 -4.76 -13.93 -9.48
C VAL A 295 -3.38 -14.28 -8.95
N TYR A 296 -2.77 -13.33 -8.24
CA TYR A 296 -1.45 -13.46 -7.62
C TYR A 296 -1.53 -13.23 -6.11
N SER A 297 -0.54 -13.75 -5.39
CA SER A 297 -0.46 -13.67 -3.92
C SER A 297 -0.41 -12.25 -3.37
N CYS A 298 0.19 -11.31 -4.10
CA CYS A 298 0.35 -9.92 -3.66
C CYS A 298 0.71 -9.02 -4.84
N ASP A 299 0.35 -7.74 -4.76
CA ASP A 299 0.70 -6.69 -5.73
C ASP A 299 2.21 -6.54 -5.98
N HIS A 300 3.01 -6.69 -4.93
CA HIS A 300 4.47 -6.66 -5.04
C HIS A 300 5.06 -7.96 -5.65
N PHE A 301 4.31 -9.04 -5.64
CA PHE A 301 4.74 -10.37 -6.08
C PHE A 301 3.97 -10.85 -7.31
N VAL A 302 3.73 -9.95 -8.27
CA VAL A 302 3.18 -10.31 -9.57
C VAL A 302 4.31 -10.90 -10.43
N PHE A 303 4.57 -12.18 -10.23
CA PHE A 303 5.55 -13.00 -10.96
C PHE A 303 4.97 -14.40 -11.16
N PRO A 304 5.38 -15.15 -12.20
CA PRO A 304 4.78 -16.44 -12.53
C PRO A 304 4.70 -17.43 -11.34
N GLU A 305 5.71 -17.47 -10.50
CA GLU A 305 5.82 -18.38 -9.33
C GLU A 305 4.85 -18.03 -8.19
N TYR A 306 4.31 -16.81 -8.18
CA TYR A 306 3.31 -16.36 -7.19
C TYR A 306 1.90 -16.31 -7.75
N ARG A 307 1.70 -16.82 -8.98
CA ARG A 307 0.38 -16.93 -9.59
C ARG A 307 -0.41 -18.04 -8.89
N LEU A 308 -1.56 -17.69 -8.32
CA LEU A 308 -2.46 -18.62 -7.61
C LEU A 308 -3.38 -19.38 -8.58
N GLY A 309 -3.74 -18.76 -9.69
CA GLY A 309 -4.64 -19.34 -10.68
C GLY A 309 -5.28 -18.27 -11.56
N ASN A 310 -6.40 -18.64 -12.18
CA ASN A 310 -7.21 -17.73 -13.00
C ASN A 310 -8.68 -17.92 -12.64
N ILE A 311 -9.44 -16.82 -12.51
CA ILE A 311 -10.83 -16.84 -12.08
C ILE A 311 -11.78 -17.60 -13.04
N TYR A 312 -11.37 -17.86 -14.29
CA TYR A 312 -12.10 -18.71 -15.21
C TYR A 312 -11.96 -20.21 -14.92
N GLN A 313 -10.96 -20.60 -14.12
CA GLN A 313 -10.60 -22.00 -13.82
C GLN A 313 -10.75 -22.35 -12.34
N ASN A 314 -10.54 -21.37 -11.46
CA ASN A 314 -10.50 -21.56 -10.02
C ASN A 314 -11.39 -20.51 -9.34
N THR A 315 -11.97 -20.84 -8.20
CA THR A 315 -12.69 -19.87 -7.38
C THR A 315 -11.72 -18.99 -6.58
N LEU A 316 -12.15 -17.78 -6.20
CA LEU A 316 -11.37 -16.89 -5.34
C LEU A 316 -11.04 -17.54 -3.98
N ILE A 317 -11.96 -18.34 -3.43
CA ILE A 317 -11.75 -19.07 -2.18
C ILE A 317 -10.63 -20.09 -2.34
N GLU A 318 -10.67 -20.93 -3.39
CA GLU A 318 -9.62 -21.93 -3.67
C GLU A 318 -8.24 -21.28 -3.82
N MET A 319 -8.17 -20.12 -4.48
CA MET A 319 -6.92 -19.41 -4.70
C MET A 319 -6.39 -18.74 -3.42
N LEU A 320 -7.23 -17.95 -2.74
CA LEU A 320 -6.78 -17.09 -1.64
C LEU A 320 -6.74 -17.81 -0.27
N TYR A 321 -7.46 -18.92 -0.11
CA TYR A 321 -7.34 -19.81 1.05
C TYR A 321 -6.60 -21.11 0.76
N GLY A 322 -6.12 -21.27 -0.49
CA GLY A 322 -5.33 -22.42 -0.90
C GLY A 322 -3.95 -22.47 -0.23
N GLU A 323 -3.33 -23.64 -0.27
CA GLU A 323 -2.06 -23.93 0.40
C GLU A 323 -0.93 -22.96 -0.04
N GLN A 324 -0.89 -22.59 -1.33
CA GLN A 324 0.13 -21.68 -1.85
C GLN A 324 0.03 -20.30 -1.18
N GLN A 325 -1.17 -19.73 -1.05
CA GLN A 325 -1.37 -18.44 -0.39
C GLN A 325 -1.11 -18.53 1.12
N GLN A 326 -1.51 -19.61 1.77
CA GLN A 326 -1.22 -19.83 3.18
C GLN A 326 0.30 -19.89 3.44
N ARG A 327 1.05 -20.63 2.62
CA ARG A 327 2.52 -20.67 2.71
C ARG A 327 3.12 -19.29 2.50
N PHE A 328 2.68 -18.56 1.49
CA PHE A 328 3.14 -17.18 1.23
C PHE A 328 2.89 -16.27 2.43
N SER A 329 1.70 -16.32 3.01
CA SER A 329 1.32 -15.52 4.18
C SER A 329 2.20 -15.82 5.40
N LEU A 330 2.38 -17.10 5.72
CA LEU A 330 3.13 -17.55 6.88
C LEU A 330 4.64 -17.35 6.75
N LEU A 331 5.18 -17.35 5.53
CA LEU A 331 6.61 -17.11 5.30
C LEU A 331 7.04 -15.75 5.84
N LYS A 332 6.17 -14.74 5.87
CA LYS A 332 6.50 -13.44 6.45
C LYS A 332 7.02 -13.55 7.89
N HIS A 333 6.39 -14.34 8.73
CA HIS A 333 6.83 -14.57 10.10
C HIS A 333 7.94 -15.64 10.19
N ARG A 334 7.77 -16.76 9.48
CA ARG A 334 8.68 -17.91 9.59
C ARG A 334 10.08 -17.66 9.01
N SER A 335 10.24 -16.70 8.09
CA SER A 335 11.53 -16.35 7.49
C SER A 335 12.27 -15.21 8.19
N LEU A 336 11.85 -14.83 9.40
CA LEU A 336 12.52 -13.78 10.16
C LEU A 336 13.92 -14.25 10.61
N PRO A 337 14.99 -13.47 10.33
CA PRO A 337 16.33 -13.81 10.78
C PRO A 337 16.45 -13.66 12.31
N GLN A 338 17.51 -14.22 12.89
CA GLN A 338 17.74 -14.23 14.33
C GLN A 338 17.70 -12.82 14.94
N GLN A 339 18.30 -11.83 14.29
CA GLN A 339 18.27 -10.44 14.77
C GLN A 339 16.84 -9.92 14.95
N CYS A 340 15.89 -10.32 14.09
CA CYS A 340 14.48 -9.94 14.25
C CYS A 340 13.83 -10.63 15.43
N GLN A 341 14.13 -11.92 15.64
CA GLN A 341 13.58 -12.71 16.76
C GLN A 341 14.04 -12.16 18.13
N GLU A 342 15.23 -11.59 18.20
CA GLU A 342 15.79 -10.96 19.39
C GLU A 342 15.44 -9.46 19.52
N CYS A 343 14.65 -8.91 18.59
CA CYS A 343 14.40 -7.47 18.52
C CYS A 343 13.29 -7.03 19.48
N ASP A 344 13.60 -6.04 20.32
CA ASP A 344 12.67 -5.44 21.28
C ASP A 344 11.43 -4.77 20.67
N VAL A 345 11.47 -4.42 19.37
CA VAL A 345 10.36 -3.80 18.65
C VAL A 345 9.74 -4.75 17.60
N LEU A 346 10.01 -6.05 17.67
CA LEU A 346 9.46 -7.02 16.73
C LEU A 346 7.93 -7.00 16.71
N PHE A 347 7.29 -6.86 17.86
CA PHE A 347 5.83 -6.82 18.02
C PHE A 347 5.16 -5.69 17.23
N ALA A 348 5.89 -4.63 16.88
CA ALA A 348 5.40 -3.49 16.10
C ALA A 348 5.85 -3.55 14.63
N CYS A 349 7.07 -4.07 14.39
CA CYS A 349 7.69 -4.11 13.07
C CYS A 349 7.30 -5.35 12.26
N HIS A 350 7.21 -6.53 12.92
CA HIS A 350 7.01 -7.84 12.29
C HIS A 350 7.95 -8.11 11.09
N GLY A 351 9.14 -7.45 11.06
CA GLY A 351 10.10 -7.54 9.97
C GLY A 351 9.66 -6.86 8.68
N GLU A 352 8.57 -6.10 8.68
CA GLU A 352 7.99 -5.35 7.56
C GLU A 352 7.72 -6.24 6.31
N CYS A 353 7.66 -5.67 5.10
CA CYS A 353 7.31 -6.40 3.88
C CYS A 353 8.43 -7.37 3.43
N PRO A 354 8.13 -8.64 3.12
CA PRO A 354 9.11 -9.59 2.58
C PRO A 354 9.82 -9.10 1.31
N LYS A 355 9.19 -8.25 0.51
CA LYS A 355 9.79 -7.63 -0.69
C LYS A 355 11.14 -6.95 -0.38
N ASN A 356 11.26 -6.33 0.78
CA ASN A 356 12.44 -5.56 1.17
C ASN A 356 13.44 -6.36 2.02
N ARG A 357 13.26 -7.70 2.18
CA ARG A 357 14.05 -8.58 3.03
C ARG A 357 15.18 -9.27 2.27
N PHE A 358 16.12 -8.53 1.74
CA PHE A 358 17.27 -9.02 0.99
C PHE A 358 18.61 -8.67 1.63
N ALA A 359 18.63 -8.04 2.80
CA ALA A 359 19.85 -7.76 3.56
C ALA A 359 20.21 -8.94 4.49
N HIS A 360 21.44 -8.92 5.00
CA HIS A 360 21.91 -9.85 6.02
C HIS A 360 21.83 -9.21 7.41
N ASP A 361 21.53 -10.02 8.40
CA ASP A 361 21.54 -9.60 9.78
C ASP A 361 22.98 -9.53 10.33
N ARG A 362 23.13 -9.05 11.58
CA ARG A 362 24.45 -8.94 12.25
C ARG A 362 25.19 -10.28 12.45
N TYR A 363 24.48 -11.39 12.26
CA TYR A 363 25.04 -12.73 12.37
C TYR A 363 25.32 -13.35 10.99
N GLY A 364 25.07 -12.62 9.89
CA GLY A 364 25.22 -13.09 8.52
C GLY A 364 24.03 -13.86 7.98
N ASN A 365 22.90 -13.96 8.71
CA ASN A 365 21.71 -14.63 8.22
C ASN A 365 20.97 -13.74 7.19
N PRO A 366 20.49 -14.32 6.07
CA PRO A 366 19.72 -13.58 5.06
C PRO A 366 18.30 -13.28 5.57
N GLY A 367 17.61 -12.37 4.87
CA GLY A 367 16.19 -12.08 5.12
C GLY A 367 15.93 -10.91 6.07
N LEU A 368 16.96 -10.10 6.38
CA LEU A 368 16.77 -8.84 7.08
C LEU A 368 16.19 -7.79 6.12
N ASN A 369 15.21 -7.04 6.61
CA ASN A 369 14.68 -5.91 5.85
C ASN A 369 15.76 -4.82 5.64
N TYR A 370 15.90 -4.36 4.42
CA TYR A 370 16.87 -3.31 4.04
C TYR A 370 16.71 -2.03 4.88
N LEU A 371 15.48 -1.68 5.24
CA LEU A 371 15.16 -0.50 6.05
C LEU A 371 15.16 -0.77 7.56
N CYS A 372 15.60 -1.95 8.01
CA CYS A 372 15.53 -2.38 9.42
C CYS A 372 16.07 -1.32 10.41
N ALA A 373 17.23 -0.73 10.13
CA ALA A 373 17.83 0.27 11.01
C ALA A 373 16.95 1.52 11.17
N GLY A 374 16.28 1.94 10.09
CA GLY A 374 15.35 3.07 10.08
C GLY A 374 14.08 2.80 10.88
N TYR A 375 13.45 1.65 10.67
CA TYR A 375 12.27 1.23 11.44
C TYR A 375 12.59 1.07 12.92
N ARG A 376 13.69 0.42 13.26
CA ARG A 376 14.10 0.25 14.66
C ARG A 376 14.36 1.59 15.34
N ARG A 377 15.00 2.54 14.65
CA ARG A 377 15.17 3.91 15.13
C ARG A 377 13.82 4.55 15.40
N PHE A 378 12.90 4.49 14.44
CA PHE A 378 11.57 5.09 14.55
C PHE A 378 10.77 4.48 15.71
N TYR A 379 10.64 3.15 15.80
CA TYR A 379 9.83 2.52 16.84
C TYR A 379 10.37 2.81 18.25
N ARG A 380 11.69 2.83 18.44
CA ARG A 380 12.29 3.20 19.72
C ARG A 380 12.07 4.67 20.06
N HIS A 381 12.16 5.55 19.06
CA HIS A 381 11.87 6.98 19.23
C HIS A 381 10.40 7.22 19.58
N ALA A 382 9.49 6.53 18.95
CA ALA A 382 8.06 6.68 19.19
C ALA A 382 7.57 5.98 20.47
N ALA A 383 8.30 4.99 20.99
CA ALA A 383 7.86 4.13 22.09
C ALA A 383 7.29 4.87 23.30
N PRO A 384 7.96 5.87 23.92
CA PRO A 384 7.44 6.53 25.10
C PRO A 384 6.14 7.28 24.85
N TYR A 385 5.94 7.80 23.66
CA TYR A 385 4.70 8.46 23.25
C TYR A 385 3.59 7.45 22.97
N MET A 386 3.93 6.32 22.35
CA MET A 386 2.99 5.21 22.11
C MET A 386 2.55 4.58 23.43
N ASP A 387 3.45 4.42 24.41
CA ASP A 387 3.11 3.96 25.75
C ASP A 387 2.15 4.91 26.47
N PHE A 388 2.36 6.22 26.35
CA PHE A 388 1.46 7.23 26.89
C PHE A 388 0.08 7.15 26.23
N MET A 389 0.01 7.15 24.88
CA MET A 389 -1.25 7.07 24.14
C MET A 389 -2.01 5.77 24.44
N LYS A 390 -1.31 4.64 24.54
CA LYS A 390 -1.87 3.37 25.01
C LYS A 390 -2.48 3.50 26.39
N GLY A 391 -1.78 4.12 27.34
CA GLY A 391 -2.28 4.39 28.68
C GLY A 391 -3.57 5.21 28.66
N GLU A 392 -3.65 6.25 27.85
CA GLU A 392 -4.86 7.06 27.68
C GLU A 392 -6.03 6.22 27.16
N LEU A 393 -5.81 5.45 26.09
CA LEU A 393 -6.84 4.59 25.50
C LEU A 393 -7.36 3.53 26.48
N LEU A 394 -6.49 2.88 27.25
CA LEU A 394 -6.89 1.90 28.27
C LEU A 394 -7.75 2.53 29.38
N HIS A 395 -7.57 3.82 29.65
CA HIS A 395 -8.41 4.57 30.59
C HIS A 395 -9.58 5.30 29.92
N GLN A 396 -9.91 4.97 28.66
CA GLN A 396 -10.98 5.59 27.87
C GLN A 396 -10.81 7.11 27.71
N ARG A 397 -9.57 7.59 27.65
CA ARG A 397 -9.22 8.99 27.40
C ARG A 397 -8.67 9.17 25.98
N PRO A 398 -8.77 10.38 25.40
CA PRO A 398 -8.27 10.64 24.06
C PRO A 398 -6.74 10.47 23.96
N PRO A 399 -6.22 9.71 22.98
CA PRO A 399 -4.76 9.62 22.76
C PRO A 399 -4.15 10.98 22.41
N ALA A 400 -4.95 11.93 21.91
CA ALA A 400 -4.56 13.31 21.62
C ALA A 400 -4.04 14.08 22.87
N ASN A 401 -4.30 13.61 24.09
CA ASN A 401 -3.71 14.18 25.31
C ASN A 401 -2.17 14.14 25.28
N VAL A 402 -1.56 13.27 24.48
CA VAL A 402 -0.11 13.22 24.29
C VAL A 402 0.46 14.55 23.82
N MET A 403 -0.29 15.34 23.03
CA MET A 403 0.16 16.66 22.56
C MET A 403 0.49 17.63 23.69
N ILE A 404 -0.22 17.55 24.82
CA ILE A 404 0.02 18.40 25.99
C ILE A 404 1.31 17.99 26.72
N HIS A 405 1.64 16.70 26.70
CA HIS A 405 2.73 16.12 27.45
C HIS A 405 3.97 15.81 26.58
N ALA A 406 3.91 16.09 25.27
CA ALA A 406 4.93 15.66 24.32
C ALA A 406 6.35 16.13 24.69
N ASP A 407 6.51 17.38 25.13
CA ASP A 407 7.82 17.91 25.51
C ASP A 407 8.35 17.34 26.85
N GLU A 408 7.45 16.96 27.75
CA GLU A 408 7.82 16.29 29.00
C GLU A 408 8.29 14.86 28.74
N ILE A 409 7.56 14.14 27.89
CA ILE A 409 7.90 12.78 27.49
C ILE A 409 9.27 12.78 26.80
N GLY A 410 9.49 13.68 25.82
CA GLY A 410 10.73 13.77 25.06
C GLY A 410 11.97 14.12 25.90
N ARG A 411 11.81 14.78 27.07
CA ARG A 411 12.93 15.06 27.97
C ARG A 411 13.35 13.87 28.83
N ARG A 412 12.54 12.84 28.94
CA ARG A 412 12.81 11.63 29.72
C ARG A 412 13.52 10.55 28.91
N CYS A 413 13.64 10.74 27.58
CA CYS A 413 14.29 9.85 26.61
C CYS A 413 15.63 10.38 26.19
#